data_458943c11d545e81d902e80c0ec98840
#
_entry.id   458943c11d545e81d902e80c0ec98840
#
_cell.length_a   1.000
_cell.length_b   1.000
_cell.length_c   1.000
_cell.angle_alpha   90.00
_cell.angle_beta   90.00
_cell.angle_gamma   90.00
#
_symmetry.space_group_name_H-M   'P 1'
#
loop_
_entity.id
_entity.type
_entity.pdbx_description
1 polymer ?
#
loop_
_entity_poly.entity_id
_entity_poly.type
_entity_poly.pdbx_seq_one_letter_code
_entity_poly.pdbx_strand_id
1 'polypeptide(L)'
;MIADSMVSLVKNSSVIRAMFEEGNRLAKLYGAENVYDFSLGNPNVPAPAEVNEAVKDIVDNEESTFIHGYMSNAGYEDVRQTIAESLNRRFGTHFNHTNIVMTVGAAGGLNTIFKTLLNPGEEVMTFAPFFGEYRNYVSNFGGKLVVVSPNTVDFQPKLDEFEAKITPKTRAVIVNNPNNPTGVVYSEETIKKMAAIMDKKQKEYGTEIYLIADEPYRELAYDGVDVPYLTKYYDNTIVGYSYSKSLSLPGERIGYLVIPDEVTDSEDVKSAASVATRILGFVNAPSLMQRVVAKCVDAQVNLEAYDKNRKAIYEGLTKLGFECVKPEGAFYLFVKSPVEDETVFCEAARKHNILMVPASSFGCPGYVRIAYCVSYETIVNSLPHFAEVAKEMGL
;
A
#
# COMPACT_ATOMS: atom_id res chain seq x y z
N MET A 1 22.01 16.64 19.68
CA MET A 1 21.48 17.46 18.57
C MET A 1 21.17 16.51 17.41
N ILE A 2 19.97 16.57 16.85
CA ILE A 2 19.56 15.76 15.69
C ILE A 2 19.55 16.64 14.44
N ALA A 3 19.55 16.05 13.24
CA ALA A 3 19.47 16.82 11.99
C ALA A 3 18.17 17.66 11.93
N ASP A 4 18.25 18.88 11.38
CA ASP A 4 17.12 19.81 11.33
C ASP A 4 15.91 19.22 10.59
N SER A 5 16.16 18.46 9.52
CA SER A 5 15.11 17.70 8.80
C SER A 5 14.36 16.72 9.70
N MET A 6 15.03 16.12 10.70
CA MET A 6 14.41 15.17 11.62
C MET A 6 13.60 15.87 12.72
N VAL A 7 13.91 17.12 13.06
CA VAL A 7 13.15 17.85 14.10
C VAL A 7 11.69 17.98 13.74
N SER A 8 11.38 18.33 12.48
CA SER A 8 10.00 18.44 11.98
C SER A 8 9.30 17.09 11.90
N LEU A 9 10.01 16.04 11.44
CA LEU A 9 9.46 14.68 11.34
C LEU A 9 9.13 14.07 12.70
N VAL A 10 9.97 14.31 13.71
CA VAL A 10 9.70 13.84 15.09
C VAL A 10 8.51 14.57 15.70
N LYS A 11 8.39 15.91 15.48
CA LYS A 11 7.26 16.70 15.98
C LYS A 11 5.93 16.33 15.30
N ASN A 12 5.99 15.97 14.03
CA ASN A 12 4.84 15.58 13.21
C ASN A 12 4.80 14.04 13.03
N SER A 13 5.16 13.30 14.09
CA SER A 13 5.16 11.84 14.03
C SER A 13 3.79 11.31 13.56
N SER A 14 3.83 10.21 12.82
CA SER A 14 2.64 9.61 12.18
C SER A 14 1.45 9.51 13.13
N VAL A 15 0.31 10.09 12.72
CA VAL A 15 -0.98 9.99 13.45
C VAL A 15 -1.36 8.53 13.69
N ILE A 16 -1.07 7.66 12.72
CA ILE A 16 -1.31 6.21 12.84
C ILE A 16 -0.54 5.62 14.02
N ARG A 17 0.72 6.02 14.18
CA ARG A 17 1.55 5.56 15.31
C ARG A 17 1.03 6.07 16.65
N ALA A 18 0.64 7.34 16.71
CA ALA A 18 0.06 7.92 17.92
C ALA A 18 -1.24 7.19 18.33
N MET A 19 -2.10 6.83 17.36
CA MET A 19 -3.30 6.05 17.62
C MET A 19 -2.97 4.63 18.12
N PHE A 20 -1.98 3.98 17.54
CA PHE A 20 -1.52 2.67 18.00
C PHE A 20 -0.98 2.69 19.43
N GLU A 21 -0.18 3.72 19.78
CA GLU A 21 0.32 3.91 21.15
C GLU A 21 -0.83 4.20 22.13
N GLU A 22 -1.84 4.97 21.71
CA GLU A 22 -3.07 5.21 22.50
C GLU A 22 -3.88 3.93 22.67
N GLY A 23 -4.02 3.09 21.66
CA GLY A 23 -4.67 1.77 21.75
C GLY A 23 -4.02 0.89 22.81
N ASN A 24 -2.70 0.82 22.81
CA ASN A 24 -1.94 0.09 23.85
C ASN A 24 -2.16 0.67 25.24
N ARG A 25 -2.29 1.99 25.36
CA ARG A 25 -2.59 2.65 26.66
C ARG A 25 -3.99 2.31 27.14
N LEU A 26 -4.99 2.41 26.27
CA LEU A 26 -6.39 2.08 26.60
C LEU A 26 -6.54 0.60 26.95
N ALA A 27 -5.88 -0.31 26.21
CA ALA A 27 -5.91 -1.74 26.50
C ALA A 27 -5.37 -2.09 27.91
N LYS A 28 -4.36 -1.36 28.38
CA LYS A 28 -3.85 -1.51 29.76
C LYS A 28 -4.82 -1.00 30.83
N LEU A 29 -5.68 -0.03 30.50
CA LEU A 29 -6.61 0.59 31.45
C LEU A 29 -7.95 -0.15 31.51
N TYR A 30 -8.46 -0.59 30.36
CA TYR A 30 -9.83 -1.11 30.24
C TYR A 30 -9.90 -2.60 29.88
N GLY A 31 -8.76 -3.25 29.60
CA GLY A 31 -8.69 -4.59 29.02
C GLY A 31 -8.71 -4.53 27.48
N ALA A 32 -7.90 -5.38 26.83
CA ALA A 32 -7.75 -5.38 25.37
C ALA A 32 -9.07 -5.71 24.65
N GLU A 33 -9.91 -6.52 25.25
CA GLU A 33 -11.22 -6.93 24.75
C GLU A 33 -12.26 -5.79 24.69
N ASN A 34 -12.00 -4.69 25.41
CA ASN A 34 -12.86 -3.51 25.48
C ASN A 34 -12.30 -2.31 24.67
N VAL A 35 -11.28 -2.54 23.83
CA VAL A 35 -10.69 -1.52 22.96
C VAL A 35 -10.81 -1.96 21.52
N TYR A 36 -11.43 -1.12 20.71
CA TYR A 36 -11.72 -1.38 19.29
C TYR A 36 -10.75 -0.56 18.44
N ASP A 37 -9.52 -1.09 18.29
CA ASP A 37 -8.47 -0.39 17.56
C ASP A 37 -8.51 -0.72 16.05
N PHE A 38 -9.04 0.22 15.28
CA PHE A 38 -9.10 0.17 13.81
C PHE A 38 -8.05 1.08 13.16
N SER A 39 -7.02 1.48 13.90
CA SER A 39 -6.02 2.44 13.39
C SER A 39 -4.96 1.81 12.49
N LEU A 40 -4.51 0.58 12.81
CA LEU A 40 -3.39 -0.07 12.15
C LEU A 40 -3.84 -1.11 11.14
N GLY A 41 -3.35 -0.99 9.89
CA GLY A 41 -3.54 -1.98 8.84
C GLY A 41 -2.59 -3.18 8.98
N ASN A 42 -2.65 -3.88 10.11
CA ASN A 42 -1.86 -5.09 10.36
C ASN A 42 -2.73 -6.33 10.12
N PRO A 43 -2.36 -7.22 9.17
CA PRO A 43 -3.11 -8.45 8.93
C PRO A 43 -3.34 -9.26 10.21
N ASN A 44 -4.57 -9.68 10.45
CA ASN A 44 -4.92 -10.58 11.56
C ASN A 44 -5.31 -12.00 11.11
N VAL A 45 -5.40 -12.21 9.79
CA VAL A 45 -5.56 -13.55 9.21
C VAL A 45 -4.19 -14.23 9.19
N PRO A 46 -4.08 -15.49 9.66
CA PRO A 46 -2.81 -16.21 9.63
C PRO A 46 -2.23 -16.33 8.23
N ALA A 47 -0.90 -16.40 8.15
CA ALA A 47 -0.24 -16.78 6.91
C ALA A 47 -0.74 -18.18 6.45
N PRO A 48 -0.80 -18.43 5.14
CA PRO A 48 -1.09 -19.77 4.62
C PRO A 48 -0.16 -20.84 5.21
N ALA A 49 -0.67 -22.06 5.39
CA ALA A 49 0.08 -23.16 5.99
C ALA A 49 1.39 -23.46 5.23
N GLU A 50 1.35 -23.30 3.91
CA GLU A 50 2.47 -23.46 2.99
C GLU A 50 3.69 -22.60 3.36
N VAL A 51 3.48 -21.45 4.00
CA VAL A 51 4.58 -20.59 4.46
C VAL A 51 5.39 -21.29 5.54
N ASN A 52 4.73 -21.84 6.56
CA ASN A 52 5.41 -22.57 7.64
C ASN A 52 6.04 -23.87 7.15
N GLU A 53 5.40 -24.56 6.21
CA GLU A 53 5.93 -25.77 5.59
C GLU A 53 7.18 -25.44 4.77
N ALA A 54 7.16 -24.35 3.97
CA ALA A 54 8.31 -23.89 3.21
C ALA A 54 9.49 -23.52 4.11
N VAL A 55 9.25 -22.80 5.22
CA VAL A 55 10.30 -22.44 6.18
C VAL A 55 10.98 -23.71 6.73
N LYS A 56 10.20 -24.70 7.17
CA LYS A 56 10.74 -25.96 7.71
C LYS A 56 11.51 -26.73 6.65
N ASP A 57 10.93 -26.89 5.47
CA ASP A 57 11.57 -27.63 4.37
C ASP A 57 12.93 -27.01 3.98
N ILE A 58 13.00 -25.68 3.85
CA ILE A 58 14.23 -24.98 3.50
C ILE A 58 15.29 -25.18 4.62
N VAL A 59 14.91 -24.97 5.88
CA VAL A 59 15.87 -25.08 7.00
C VAL A 59 16.37 -26.51 7.19
N ASP A 60 15.53 -27.51 6.96
CA ASP A 60 15.88 -28.91 7.16
C ASP A 60 16.69 -29.51 5.98
N ASN A 61 16.51 -29.00 4.75
CA ASN A 61 17.00 -29.66 3.54
C ASN A 61 18.02 -28.83 2.72
N GLU A 62 18.19 -27.55 2.99
CA GLU A 62 19.13 -26.72 2.24
C GLU A 62 20.39 -26.36 3.06
N GLU A 63 21.50 -26.13 2.36
CA GLU A 63 22.77 -25.77 3.01
C GLU A 63 22.68 -24.44 3.75
N SER A 64 23.02 -24.43 5.04
CA SER A 64 22.92 -23.26 5.93
C SER A 64 23.68 -22.04 5.40
N THR A 65 24.88 -22.22 4.83
CA THR A 65 25.66 -21.14 4.23
C THR A 65 25.01 -20.54 2.99
N PHE A 66 24.18 -21.32 2.28
CA PHE A 66 23.42 -20.85 1.14
C PHE A 66 22.15 -20.10 1.59
N ILE A 67 21.41 -20.62 2.56
CA ILE A 67 20.20 -20.01 3.09
C ILE A 67 20.51 -18.63 3.71
N HIS A 68 21.64 -18.49 4.39
CA HIS A 68 21.99 -17.29 5.17
C HIS A 68 23.06 -16.42 4.49
N GLY A 69 23.54 -16.82 3.32
CA GLY A 69 24.59 -16.12 2.58
C GLY A 69 24.10 -14.86 1.86
N TYR A 70 25.04 -14.04 1.44
CA TYR A 70 24.77 -12.96 0.49
C TYR A 70 24.49 -13.52 -0.90
N MET A 71 23.68 -12.80 -1.67
CA MET A 71 23.38 -13.09 -3.07
C MET A 71 23.50 -11.82 -3.92
N SER A 72 23.13 -11.89 -5.20
CA SER A 72 22.96 -10.72 -6.07
C SER A 72 22.06 -9.65 -5.42
N ASN A 73 22.39 -8.38 -5.58
CA ASN A 73 21.56 -7.29 -5.03
C ASN A 73 20.11 -7.33 -5.53
N ALA A 74 19.87 -7.85 -6.74
CA ALA A 74 18.54 -8.06 -7.26
C ALA A 74 17.80 -9.26 -6.62
N GLY A 75 18.48 -10.12 -5.88
CA GLY A 75 17.95 -11.36 -5.29
C GLY A 75 18.34 -12.62 -6.06
N TYR A 76 17.91 -13.78 -5.56
CA TYR A 76 18.14 -15.07 -6.19
C TYR A 76 17.47 -15.14 -7.57
N GLU A 77 18.20 -15.65 -8.57
CA GLU A 77 17.73 -15.72 -9.96
C GLU A 77 16.54 -16.68 -10.11
N ASP A 78 16.62 -17.86 -9.51
CA ASP A 78 15.57 -18.88 -9.51
C ASP A 78 14.28 -18.37 -8.83
N VAL A 79 14.39 -17.65 -7.72
CA VAL A 79 13.26 -17.00 -7.05
C VAL A 79 12.61 -15.96 -7.94
N ARG A 80 13.40 -15.10 -8.55
CA ARG A 80 12.92 -14.05 -9.47
C ARG A 80 12.25 -14.64 -10.71
N GLN A 81 12.81 -15.75 -11.24
CA GLN A 81 12.22 -16.47 -12.36
C GLN A 81 10.86 -17.08 -11.98
N THR A 82 10.74 -17.71 -10.83
CA THR A 82 9.48 -18.26 -10.31
C THR A 82 8.40 -17.20 -10.17
N ILE A 83 8.75 -16.01 -9.66
CA ILE A 83 7.83 -14.87 -9.55
C ILE A 83 7.40 -14.40 -10.95
N ALA A 84 8.34 -14.22 -11.89
CA ALA A 84 8.05 -13.82 -13.26
C ALA A 84 7.08 -14.78 -13.96
N GLU A 85 7.30 -16.09 -13.80
CA GLU A 85 6.42 -17.13 -14.35
C GLU A 85 5.01 -17.09 -13.76
N SER A 86 4.87 -16.87 -12.46
CA SER A 86 3.57 -16.68 -11.82
C SER A 86 2.84 -15.45 -12.39
N LEU A 87 3.53 -14.32 -12.53
CA LEU A 87 2.95 -13.10 -13.12
C LEU A 87 2.53 -13.34 -14.57
N ASN A 88 3.34 -14.05 -15.37
CA ASN A 88 3.02 -14.37 -16.74
C ASN A 88 1.74 -15.24 -16.85
N ARG A 89 1.62 -16.26 -16.01
CA ARG A 89 0.39 -17.11 -15.97
C ARG A 89 -0.85 -16.31 -15.58
N ARG A 90 -0.72 -15.41 -14.61
CA ARG A 90 -1.86 -14.65 -14.04
C ARG A 90 -2.30 -13.50 -14.93
N PHE A 91 -1.36 -12.80 -15.52
CA PHE A 91 -1.63 -11.54 -16.22
C PHE A 91 -1.35 -11.59 -17.73
N GLY A 92 -0.83 -12.70 -18.26
CA GLY A 92 -0.50 -12.85 -19.68
C GLY A 92 0.65 -11.91 -20.12
N THR A 93 1.62 -11.70 -19.23
CA THR A 93 2.85 -10.95 -19.48
C THR A 93 3.98 -11.88 -19.97
N HIS A 94 5.17 -11.32 -20.26
CA HIS A 94 6.31 -12.06 -20.77
C HIS A 94 7.60 -11.76 -20.00
N PHE A 95 7.48 -11.62 -18.68
CA PHE A 95 8.60 -11.31 -17.79
C PHE A 95 9.52 -12.51 -17.61
N ASN A 96 10.76 -12.23 -17.27
CA ASN A 96 11.77 -13.17 -16.83
C ASN A 96 12.49 -12.64 -15.58
N HIS A 97 13.45 -13.38 -15.06
CA HIS A 97 14.16 -13.00 -13.84
C HIS A 97 14.83 -11.62 -13.90
N THR A 98 15.20 -11.11 -15.09
CA THR A 98 15.84 -9.79 -15.22
C THR A 98 14.88 -8.63 -14.97
N ASN A 99 13.57 -8.87 -15.15
CA ASN A 99 12.53 -7.88 -14.89
C ASN A 99 12.19 -7.73 -13.39
N ILE A 100 12.68 -8.64 -12.52
CA ILE A 100 12.32 -8.69 -11.11
C ILE A 100 13.52 -8.25 -10.24
N VAL A 101 13.26 -7.36 -9.28
CA VAL A 101 14.21 -6.98 -8.23
C VAL A 101 13.56 -7.22 -6.87
N MET A 102 14.14 -8.11 -6.06
CA MET A 102 13.63 -8.41 -4.71
C MET A 102 13.87 -7.24 -3.77
N THR A 103 12.91 -6.92 -2.94
CA THR A 103 12.93 -5.74 -2.04
C THR A 103 12.56 -6.08 -0.60
N VAL A 104 12.91 -5.19 0.31
CA VAL A 104 12.50 -5.27 1.73
C VAL A 104 11.08 -4.74 1.94
N GLY A 105 10.11 -5.39 1.27
CA GLY A 105 8.72 -4.99 1.19
C GLY A 105 8.50 -3.79 0.25
N ALA A 106 7.24 -3.36 0.10
CA ALA A 106 6.86 -2.25 -0.78
C ALA A 106 7.56 -0.93 -0.40
N ALA A 107 7.68 -0.61 0.88
CA ALA A 107 8.36 0.61 1.34
C ALA A 107 9.82 0.66 0.87
N GLY A 108 10.56 -0.45 1.00
CA GLY A 108 11.92 -0.57 0.46
C GLY A 108 11.95 -0.45 -1.06
N GLY A 109 11.00 -1.08 -1.75
CA GLY A 109 10.84 -1.00 -3.20
C GLY A 109 10.62 0.44 -3.68
N LEU A 110 9.70 1.19 -3.05
CA LEU A 110 9.43 2.59 -3.38
C LEU A 110 10.67 3.47 -3.15
N ASN A 111 11.39 3.31 -2.04
CA ASN A 111 12.63 4.03 -1.81
C ASN A 111 13.71 3.65 -2.83
N THR A 112 13.80 2.38 -3.22
CA THR A 112 14.71 1.92 -4.27
C THR A 112 14.41 2.60 -5.60
N ILE A 113 13.14 2.62 -6.02
CA ILE A 113 12.79 3.18 -7.34
C ILE A 113 12.89 4.71 -7.34
N PHE A 114 12.54 5.42 -6.27
CA PHE A 114 12.74 6.86 -6.20
C PHE A 114 14.23 7.23 -6.14
N LYS A 115 15.09 6.43 -5.49
CA LYS A 115 16.55 6.61 -5.58
C LYS A 115 17.07 6.41 -7.00
N THR A 116 16.43 5.54 -7.77
CA THR A 116 16.79 5.25 -9.16
C THR A 116 16.38 6.38 -10.11
N LEU A 117 15.17 6.92 -9.95
CA LEU A 117 14.54 7.80 -10.94
C LEU A 117 14.65 9.29 -10.65
N LEU A 118 14.73 9.71 -9.37
CA LEU A 118 14.57 11.12 -9.01
C LEU A 118 15.89 11.88 -8.97
N ASN A 119 15.89 13.03 -9.65
CA ASN A 119 16.82 14.12 -9.38
C ASN A 119 16.21 15.12 -8.39
N PRO A 120 17.01 15.85 -7.60
CA PRO A 120 16.50 16.90 -6.72
C PRO A 120 15.66 17.95 -7.48
N GLY A 121 14.48 18.24 -6.95
CA GLY A 121 13.55 19.21 -7.52
C GLY A 121 12.57 18.65 -8.56
N GLU A 122 12.69 17.37 -8.94
CA GLU A 122 11.69 16.69 -9.77
C GLU A 122 10.43 16.38 -8.96
N GLU A 123 9.33 16.19 -9.67
CA GLU A 123 8.00 16.04 -9.09
C GLU A 123 7.51 14.60 -9.22
N VAL A 124 6.89 14.11 -8.16
CA VAL A 124 6.14 12.85 -8.14
C VAL A 124 4.69 13.17 -7.83
N MET A 125 3.77 12.71 -8.67
CA MET A 125 2.34 12.94 -8.48
C MET A 125 1.67 11.76 -7.77
N THR A 126 0.60 12.06 -7.02
CA THR A 126 -0.30 11.05 -6.47
C THR A 126 -1.71 11.63 -6.32
N PHE A 127 -2.69 10.76 -6.09
CA PHE A 127 -4.11 11.11 -5.98
C PHE A 127 -4.56 11.02 -4.53
N ALA A 128 -5.12 12.09 -3.98
CA ALA A 128 -5.73 12.04 -2.66
C ALA A 128 -7.08 11.29 -2.71
N PRO A 129 -7.42 10.51 -1.69
CA PRO A 129 -6.58 10.20 -0.51
C PRO A 129 -5.49 9.17 -0.84
N PHE A 130 -4.33 9.33 -0.21
CA PHE A 130 -3.13 8.53 -0.49
C PHE A 130 -2.39 8.12 0.79
N PHE A 131 -1.54 7.12 0.70
CA PHE A 131 -0.70 6.68 1.82
C PHE A 131 0.32 7.76 2.21
N GLY A 132 0.19 8.31 3.41
CA GLY A 132 0.92 9.50 3.85
C GLY A 132 2.43 9.44 3.74
N GLU A 133 3.03 8.23 3.85
CA GLU A 133 4.48 8.04 3.77
C GLU A 133 5.08 8.35 2.39
N TYR A 134 4.28 8.44 1.34
CA TYR A 134 4.79 8.88 0.02
C TYR A 134 5.48 10.24 0.09
N ARG A 135 5.02 11.15 0.96
CA ARG A 135 5.67 12.44 1.20
C ARG A 135 7.13 12.25 1.63
N ASN A 136 7.35 11.35 2.58
CA ASN A 136 8.67 11.06 3.13
C ASN A 136 9.54 10.33 2.10
N TYR A 137 9.01 9.32 1.41
CA TYR A 137 9.76 8.55 0.42
C TYR A 137 10.25 9.42 -0.74
N VAL A 138 9.42 10.34 -1.23
CA VAL A 138 9.79 11.28 -2.30
C VAL A 138 10.80 12.32 -1.79
N SER A 139 10.56 12.89 -0.60
CA SER A 139 11.43 13.92 -0.03
C SER A 139 12.83 13.40 0.35
N ASN A 140 12.97 12.11 0.68
CA ASN A 140 14.26 11.47 0.96
C ASN A 140 15.27 11.64 -0.18
N PHE A 141 14.79 11.84 -1.40
CA PHE A 141 15.64 11.98 -2.60
C PHE A 141 15.54 13.39 -3.22
N GLY A 142 15.06 14.37 -2.45
CA GLY A 142 14.95 15.75 -2.90
C GLY A 142 13.80 16.01 -3.87
N GLY A 143 12.92 15.03 -4.10
CA GLY A 143 11.73 15.18 -4.92
C GLY A 143 10.62 15.96 -4.21
N LYS A 144 9.63 16.41 -4.97
CA LYS A 144 8.45 17.13 -4.50
C LYS A 144 7.20 16.30 -4.79
N LEU A 145 6.41 15.98 -3.76
CA LEU A 145 5.11 15.33 -3.97
C LEU A 145 4.06 16.35 -4.41
N VAL A 146 3.46 16.13 -5.58
CA VAL A 146 2.34 16.90 -6.13
C VAL A 146 1.07 16.08 -5.99
N VAL A 147 0.08 16.62 -5.27
CA VAL A 147 -1.14 15.89 -4.94
C VAL A 147 -2.30 16.39 -5.81
N VAL A 148 -2.98 15.47 -6.48
CA VAL A 148 -4.28 15.72 -7.12
C VAL A 148 -5.36 15.63 -6.05
N SER A 149 -6.28 16.60 -6.02
CA SER A 149 -7.32 16.71 -5.00
C SER A 149 -8.26 15.49 -5.00
N PRO A 150 -8.83 15.11 -3.84
CA PRO A 150 -9.72 13.95 -3.76
C PRO A 150 -11.00 14.19 -4.59
N ASN A 151 -11.44 13.15 -5.30
CA ASN A 151 -12.78 13.08 -5.84
C ASN A 151 -13.67 12.35 -4.83
N THR A 152 -14.51 13.09 -4.12
CA THR A 152 -15.34 12.56 -3.05
C THR A 152 -16.66 11.95 -3.54
N VAL A 153 -16.87 11.87 -4.86
CA VAL A 153 -18.06 11.23 -5.46
C VAL A 153 -17.87 9.71 -5.54
N ASP A 154 -16.74 9.28 -6.08
CA ASP A 154 -16.44 7.86 -6.33
C ASP A 154 -15.00 7.46 -5.99
N PHE A 155 -14.19 8.41 -5.56
CA PHE A 155 -12.76 8.25 -5.27
C PHE A 155 -11.90 7.75 -6.44
N GLN A 156 -12.41 7.85 -7.67
CA GLN A 156 -11.58 7.72 -8.86
C GLN A 156 -10.71 8.98 -9.04
N PRO A 157 -9.54 8.91 -9.66
CA PRO A 157 -8.68 10.06 -9.96
C PRO A 157 -9.40 11.19 -10.70
N LYS A 158 -9.19 12.46 -10.27
CA LYS A 158 -9.62 13.65 -11.01
C LYS A 158 -8.70 13.89 -12.20
N LEU A 159 -9.07 13.37 -13.35
CA LEU A 159 -8.21 13.36 -14.54
C LEU A 159 -7.92 14.75 -15.11
N ASP A 160 -8.88 15.67 -15.08
CA ASP A 160 -8.70 17.04 -15.56
C ASP A 160 -7.66 17.79 -14.70
N GLU A 161 -7.75 17.66 -13.38
CA GLU A 161 -6.78 18.26 -12.46
C GLU A 161 -5.41 17.55 -12.56
N PHE A 162 -5.41 16.24 -12.77
CA PHE A 162 -4.19 15.47 -13.01
C PHE A 162 -3.45 16.01 -14.24
N GLU A 163 -4.13 16.12 -15.39
CA GLU A 163 -3.54 16.66 -16.61
C GLU A 163 -3.00 18.08 -16.43
N ALA A 164 -3.77 18.94 -15.75
CA ALA A 164 -3.39 20.32 -15.50
C ALA A 164 -2.17 20.49 -14.58
N LYS A 165 -1.91 19.52 -13.70
CA LYS A 165 -0.80 19.57 -12.75
C LYS A 165 0.49 18.92 -13.25
N ILE A 166 0.47 18.20 -14.37
CA ILE A 166 1.69 17.65 -14.98
C ILE A 166 2.54 18.81 -15.53
N THR A 167 3.83 18.81 -15.18
CA THR A 167 4.82 19.80 -15.60
C THR A 167 6.03 19.11 -16.27
N PRO A 168 6.93 19.86 -16.91
CA PRO A 168 8.19 19.28 -17.40
C PRO A 168 9.10 18.70 -16.32
N LYS A 169 8.80 18.91 -15.04
CA LYS A 169 9.49 18.32 -13.89
C LYS A 169 8.84 17.05 -13.37
N THR A 170 7.65 16.70 -13.86
CA THR A 170 6.96 15.47 -13.45
C THR A 170 7.74 14.26 -13.93
N ARG A 171 8.30 13.51 -12.98
CA ARG A 171 9.10 12.32 -13.25
C ARG A 171 8.29 11.03 -13.07
N ALA A 172 7.39 11.00 -12.08
CA ALA A 172 6.62 9.79 -11.79
C ALA A 172 5.21 10.11 -11.28
N VAL A 173 4.32 9.13 -11.44
CA VAL A 173 2.95 9.12 -10.90
C VAL A 173 2.79 7.86 -10.07
N ILE A 174 2.41 7.98 -8.79
CA ILE A 174 2.13 6.83 -7.91
C ILE A 174 0.63 6.51 -7.97
N VAL A 175 0.31 5.25 -8.24
CA VAL A 175 -1.04 4.69 -8.18
C VAL A 175 -1.05 3.53 -7.19
N ASN A 176 -1.83 3.63 -6.13
CA ASN A 176 -2.07 2.56 -5.17
C ASN A 176 -3.44 1.94 -5.44
N ASN A 177 -3.44 0.71 -5.95
CA ASN A 177 -4.66 0.03 -6.41
C ASN A 177 -4.63 -1.48 -6.08
N PRO A 178 -5.58 -2.00 -5.28
CA PRO A 178 -6.65 -1.31 -4.53
C PRO A 178 -6.13 -0.26 -3.55
N ASN A 179 -6.91 0.80 -3.34
CA ASN A 179 -6.44 2.01 -2.67
C ASN A 179 -6.46 1.91 -1.13
N ASN A 180 -5.41 2.35 -0.52
CA ASN A 180 -5.34 2.73 0.88
C ASN A 180 -5.37 4.27 0.95
N PRO A 181 -6.40 4.92 1.52
CA PRO A 181 -7.29 4.40 2.58
C PRO A 181 -8.72 4.02 2.16
N THR A 182 -9.13 4.20 0.89
CA THR A 182 -10.56 4.15 0.51
C THR A 182 -11.12 2.75 0.33
N GLY A 183 -10.28 1.77 -0.01
CA GLY A 183 -10.71 0.45 -0.45
C GLY A 183 -11.28 0.41 -1.87
N VAL A 184 -11.27 1.53 -2.59
CA VAL A 184 -11.76 1.61 -3.98
C VAL A 184 -10.73 0.99 -4.93
N VAL A 185 -11.23 0.34 -5.99
CA VAL A 185 -10.42 -0.10 -7.13
C VAL A 185 -10.57 0.89 -8.28
N TYR A 186 -9.45 1.40 -8.80
CA TYR A 186 -9.48 2.25 -9.99
C TYR A 186 -9.86 1.42 -11.21
N SER A 187 -10.85 1.91 -11.96
CA SER A 187 -11.38 1.21 -13.12
C SER A 187 -10.38 1.15 -14.26
N GLU A 188 -10.52 0.11 -15.10
CA GLU A 188 -9.71 -0.01 -16.33
C GLU A 188 -9.84 1.24 -17.22
N GLU A 189 -11.04 1.82 -17.31
CA GLU A 189 -11.28 3.04 -18.06
C GLU A 189 -10.48 4.23 -17.51
N THR A 190 -10.46 4.39 -16.17
CA THR A 190 -9.66 5.41 -15.49
C THR A 190 -8.19 5.23 -15.79
N ILE A 191 -7.66 4.01 -15.69
CA ILE A 191 -6.25 3.70 -15.97
C ILE A 191 -5.89 4.01 -17.43
N LYS A 192 -6.73 3.63 -18.40
CA LYS A 192 -6.51 3.94 -19.84
C LYS A 192 -6.47 5.46 -20.09
N LYS A 193 -7.36 6.21 -19.47
CA LYS A 193 -7.37 7.68 -19.60
C LYS A 193 -6.13 8.31 -18.97
N MET A 194 -5.69 7.81 -17.81
CA MET A 194 -4.44 8.27 -17.18
C MET A 194 -3.24 8.01 -18.08
N ALA A 195 -3.12 6.81 -18.64
CA ALA A 195 -2.06 6.45 -19.58
C ALA A 195 -2.04 7.40 -20.80
N ALA A 196 -3.19 7.65 -21.42
CA ALA A 196 -3.29 8.56 -22.55
C ALA A 196 -2.88 10.00 -22.20
N ILE A 197 -3.20 10.49 -20.99
CA ILE A 197 -2.76 11.81 -20.51
C ILE A 197 -1.24 11.83 -20.36
N MET A 198 -0.64 10.80 -19.73
CA MET A 198 0.81 10.72 -19.55
C MET A 198 1.54 10.66 -20.91
N ASP A 199 1.08 9.83 -21.85
CA ASP A 199 1.63 9.76 -23.21
C ASP A 199 1.58 11.11 -23.95
N LYS A 200 0.48 11.82 -23.84
CA LYS A 200 0.32 13.16 -24.41
C LYS A 200 1.34 14.13 -23.82
N LYS A 201 1.48 14.12 -22.48
CA LYS A 201 2.35 15.05 -21.75
C LYS A 201 3.85 14.73 -21.96
N GLN A 202 4.24 13.47 -22.03
CA GLN A 202 5.60 13.07 -22.43
C GLN A 202 5.98 13.64 -23.79
N LYS A 203 5.08 13.50 -24.78
CA LYS A 203 5.30 14.06 -26.12
C LYS A 203 5.35 15.57 -26.14
N GLU A 204 4.48 16.23 -25.33
CA GLU A 204 4.42 17.69 -25.20
C GLU A 204 5.71 18.27 -24.62
N TYR A 205 6.28 17.63 -23.60
CA TYR A 205 7.43 18.16 -22.86
C TYR A 205 8.78 17.56 -23.28
N GLY A 206 8.77 16.46 -24.02
CA GLY A 206 9.99 15.71 -24.36
C GLY A 206 10.68 15.11 -23.15
N THR A 207 9.89 14.69 -22.14
CA THR A 207 10.38 14.09 -20.90
C THR A 207 9.69 12.76 -20.63
N GLU A 208 10.36 11.86 -19.92
CA GLU A 208 9.78 10.58 -19.52
C GLU A 208 9.01 10.71 -18.19
N ILE A 209 7.81 10.11 -18.15
CA ILE A 209 6.97 10.01 -16.93
C ILE A 209 6.77 8.54 -16.61
N TYR A 210 7.17 8.09 -15.43
CA TYR A 210 7.01 6.72 -14.98
C TYR A 210 5.73 6.55 -14.17
N LEU A 211 4.99 5.47 -14.42
CA LEU A 211 3.87 5.05 -13.58
C LEU A 211 4.37 4.06 -12.53
N ILE A 212 4.27 4.40 -11.27
CA ILE A 212 4.64 3.54 -10.15
C ILE A 212 3.38 2.92 -9.57
N ALA A 213 3.15 1.65 -9.87
CA ALA A 213 2.04 0.87 -9.35
C ALA A 213 2.41 0.31 -7.97
N ASP A 214 1.88 0.89 -6.90
CA ASP A 214 2.04 0.38 -5.54
C ASP A 214 0.91 -0.60 -5.23
N GLU A 215 1.20 -1.91 -5.27
CA GLU A 215 0.20 -2.98 -5.31
C GLU A 215 0.25 -3.97 -4.13
N PRO A 216 0.40 -3.52 -2.87
CA PRO A 216 0.44 -4.45 -1.74
C PRO A 216 -0.92 -5.11 -1.46
N TYR A 217 -2.01 -4.59 -2.03
CA TYR A 217 -3.39 -5.07 -1.81
C TYR A 217 -4.00 -5.78 -3.02
N ARG A 218 -3.25 -6.02 -4.08
CA ARG A 218 -3.74 -6.61 -5.34
C ARG A 218 -4.60 -7.86 -5.14
N GLU A 219 -4.18 -8.75 -4.23
CA GLU A 219 -4.86 -10.02 -3.96
C GLU A 219 -6.11 -9.87 -3.07
N LEU A 220 -6.30 -8.68 -2.49
CA LEU A 220 -7.43 -8.39 -1.61
C LEU A 220 -8.49 -7.60 -2.40
N ALA A 221 -9.16 -8.26 -3.34
CA ALA A 221 -10.30 -7.73 -4.08
C ALA A 221 -11.54 -8.59 -3.81
N TYR A 222 -12.70 -7.96 -3.74
CA TYR A 222 -13.95 -8.58 -3.32
C TYR A 222 -15.00 -8.51 -4.42
N ASP A 223 -16.08 -9.29 -4.27
CA ASP A 223 -17.25 -9.27 -5.16
C ASP A 223 -16.90 -9.51 -6.66
N GLY A 224 -15.78 -10.17 -6.94
CA GLY A 224 -15.30 -10.45 -8.31
C GLY A 224 -14.78 -9.22 -9.06
N VAL A 225 -14.45 -8.13 -8.35
CA VAL A 225 -13.86 -6.94 -8.97
C VAL A 225 -12.49 -7.28 -9.55
N ASP A 226 -12.28 -6.95 -10.83
CA ASP A 226 -10.99 -7.09 -11.49
C ASP A 226 -10.09 -5.89 -11.17
N VAL A 227 -8.87 -6.18 -10.75
CA VAL A 227 -7.85 -5.16 -10.47
C VAL A 227 -6.94 -5.04 -11.69
N PRO A 228 -6.99 -3.94 -12.46
CA PRO A 228 -6.19 -3.78 -13.67
C PRO A 228 -4.69 -3.95 -13.38
N TYR A 229 -3.97 -4.72 -14.21
CA TYR A 229 -2.52 -4.84 -14.12
C TYR A 229 -1.88 -3.75 -14.99
N LEU A 230 -1.29 -2.74 -14.35
CA LEU A 230 -1.01 -1.45 -14.97
C LEU A 230 0.00 -1.50 -16.12
N THR A 231 0.91 -2.46 -16.12
CA THR A 231 1.88 -2.67 -17.24
C THR A 231 1.23 -2.96 -18.59
N LYS A 232 -0.05 -3.36 -18.59
CA LYS A 232 -0.82 -3.60 -19.83
C LYS A 232 -1.33 -2.34 -20.49
N TYR A 233 -1.27 -1.20 -19.81
CA TYR A 233 -1.92 0.05 -20.24
C TYR A 233 -0.93 1.18 -20.50
N TYR A 234 0.28 1.06 -19.95
CA TYR A 234 1.30 2.10 -20.08
C TYR A 234 2.70 1.48 -19.98
N ASP A 235 3.52 1.71 -21.01
CA ASP A 235 4.82 1.05 -21.15
C ASP A 235 5.80 1.42 -20.03
N ASN A 236 5.87 2.71 -19.65
CA ASN A 236 6.74 3.20 -18.57
C ASN A 236 6.17 2.88 -17.17
N THR A 237 5.66 1.66 -16.96
CA THR A 237 5.10 1.22 -15.67
C THR A 237 6.09 0.35 -14.90
N ILE A 238 6.36 0.72 -13.64
CA ILE A 238 7.11 -0.10 -12.67
C ILE A 238 6.16 -0.52 -11.56
N VAL A 239 6.08 -1.82 -11.28
CA VAL A 239 5.21 -2.36 -10.23
C VAL A 239 6.01 -2.60 -8.96
N GLY A 240 5.53 -2.08 -7.83
CA GLY A 240 5.99 -2.41 -6.49
C GLY A 240 5.00 -3.31 -5.76
N TYR A 241 5.43 -4.51 -5.40
CA TYR A 241 4.60 -5.50 -4.73
C TYR A 241 5.16 -5.89 -3.36
N SER A 242 4.27 -6.33 -2.45
CA SER A 242 4.66 -6.81 -1.13
C SER A 242 3.84 -8.02 -0.71
N TYR A 243 4.49 -9.00 -0.12
CA TYR A 243 3.83 -10.16 0.51
C TYR A 243 3.26 -9.84 1.90
N SER A 244 3.37 -8.61 2.35
CA SER A 244 2.85 -8.17 3.66
C SER A 244 1.36 -8.43 3.84
N LYS A 245 0.57 -8.41 2.75
CA LYS A 245 -0.89 -8.55 2.80
C LYS A 245 -1.36 -9.86 2.17
N SER A 246 -0.82 -10.20 1.00
CA SER A 246 -1.19 -11.41 0.26
C SER A 246 -0.82 -12.71 0.98
N LEU A 247 0.25 -12.71 1.78
CA LEU A 247 0.68 -13.87 2.60
C LEU A 247 0.67 -13.57 4.11
N SER A 248 0.14 -12.43 4.55
CA SER A 248 0.17 -12.01 5.96
C SER A 248 1.59 -12.01 6.57
N LEU A 249 2.58 -11.50 5.84
CA LEU A 249 4.00 -11.47 6.21
C LEU A 249 4.55 -10.03 6.40
N PRO A 250 3.87 -9.11 7.09
CA PRO A 250 4.34 -7.72 7.19
C PRO A 250 5.66 -7.58 7.97
N GLY A 251 5.92 -8.46 8.93
CA GLY A 251 7.14 -8.50 9.74
C GLY A 251 8.37 -9.01 8.98
N GLU A 252 8.17 -9.79 7.92
CA GLU A 252 9.25 -10.45 7.18
C GLU A 252 9.93 -9.52 6.17
N ARG A 253 9.32 -8.37 5.86
CA ARG A 253 9.89 -7.35 4.99
C ARG A 253 10.31 -7.89 3.62
N ILE A 254 9.42 -8.57 2.93
CA ILE A 254 9.66 -9.18 1.61
C ILE A 254 8.68 -8.69 0.56
N GLY A 255 9.19 -8.37 -0.63
CA GLY A 255 8.47 -7.89 -1.80
C GLY A 255 9.35 -7.89 -3.03
N TYR A 256 8.89 -7.27 -4.10
CA TYR A 256 9.65 -7.12 -5.34
C TYR A 256 9.21 -5.90 -6.14
N LEU A 257 10.09 -5.47 -7.04
CA LEU A 257 9.77 -4.58 -8.16
C LEU A 257 9.67 -5.40 -9.44
N VAL A 258 8.75 -5.02 -10.32
CA VAL A 258 8.74 -5.45 -11.72
C VAL A 258 9.12 -4.25 -12.59
N ILE A 259 10.18 -4.40 -13.37
CA ILE A 259 10.66 -3.41 -14.35
C ILE A 259 10.60 -4.07 -15.72
N PRO A 260 9.49 -3.90 -16.47
CA PRO A 260 9.31 -4.45 -17.81
C PRO A 260 10.38 -3.98 -18.80
N ASP A 261 10.57 -4.73 -19.89
CA ASP A 261 11.50 -4.35 -20.95
C ASP A 261 11.00 -3.16 -21.78
N GLU A 262 9.68 -2.91 -21.75
CA GLU A 262 9.01 -1.78 -22.39
C GLU A 262 9.32 -0.44 -21.72
N VAL A 263 9.78 -0.45 -20.48
CA VAL A 263 10.17 0.77 -19.76
C VAL A 263 11.32 1.46 -20.48
N THR A 264 11.23 2.77 -20.71
CA THR A 264 12.31 3.57 -21.30
C THR A 264 13.60 3.38 -20.51
N ASP A 265 14.70 3.11 -21.18
CA ASP A 265 16.02 2.82 -20.59
C ASP A 265 15.99 1.65 -19.59
N SER A 266 15.17 0.62 -19.85
CA SER A 266 14.87 -0.46 -18.91
C SER A 266 16.12 -1.13 -18.32
N GLU A 267 17.16 -1.38 -19.10
CA GLU A 267 18.41 -2.00 -18.65
C GLU A 267 19.16 -1.11 -17.63
N ASP A 268 19.19 0.21 -17.88
CA ASP A 268 19.79 1.16 -16.96
C ASP A 268 18.95 1.29 -15.69
N VAL A 269 17.61 1.30 -15.81
CA VAL A 269 16.70 1.34 -14.65
C VAL A 269 16.84 0.08 -13.79
N LYS A 270 16.91 -1.12 -14.38
CA LYS A 270 17.14 -2.39 -13.66
C LYS A 270 18.51 -2.40 -12.96
N SER A 271 19.54 -1.96 -13.65
CA SER A 271 20.89 -1.87 -13.10
C SER A 271 20.98 -0.86 -11.95
N ALA A 272 20.39 0.31 -12.14
CA ALA A 272 20.34 1.37 -11.11
C ALA A 272 19.50 0.96 -9.90
N ALA A 273 18.37 0.24 -10.08
CA ALA A 273 17.57 -0.30 -8.97
C ALA A 273 18.36 -1.31 -8.13
N SER A 274 19.15 -2.18 -8.77
CA SER A 274 20.05 -3.11 -8.05
C SER A 274 21.13 -2.37 -7.26
N VAL A 275 21.74 -1.33 -7.84
CA VAL A 275 22.71 -0.46 -7.13
C VAL A 275 22.02 0.30 -6.00
N ALA A 276 20.82 0.85 -6.23
CA ALA A 276 20.05 1.58 -5.22
C ALA A 276 19.72 0.69 -4.02
N THR A 277 19.32 -0.56 -4.24
CA THR A 277 19.09 -1.55 -3.16
C THR A 277 20.33 -1.69 -2.27
N ARG A 278 21.53 -1.75 -2.87
CA ARG A 278 22.78 -1.87 -2.14
C ARG A 278 23.11 -0.60 -1.36
N ILE A 279 23.09 0.57 -2.01
CA ILE A 279 23.57 1.82 -1.40
C ILE A 279 22.59 2.43 -0.40
N LEU A 280 21.32 2.03 -0.42
CA LEU A 280 20.33 2.36 0.61
C LEU A 280 20.56 1.55 1.90
N GLY A 281 21.52 0.63 1.90
CA GLY A 281 21.89 -0.17 3.07
C GLY A 281 21.07 -1.46 3.21
N PHE A 282 20.16 -1.75 2.27
CA PHE A 282 19.42 -3.03 2.25
C PHE A 282 20.34 -4.18 1.81
N VAL A 283 21.27 -3.91 0.90
CA VAL A 283 22.18 -4.86 0.23
C VAL A 283 21.43 -5.85 -0.64
N ASN A 284 20.50 -6.61 -0.06
CA ASN A 284 19.50 -7.48 -0.68
C ASN A 284 18.32 -7.71 0.25
N ALA A 285 17.23 -8.23 -0.29
CA ALA A 285 16.08 -8.66 0.51
C ALA A 285 16.43 -9.89 1.37
N PRO A 286 15.69 -10.18 2.46
CA PRO A 286 15.97 -11.30 3.36
C PRO A 286 16.08 -12.64 2.63
N SER A 287 17.23 -13.29 2.75
CA SER A 287 17.61 -14.51 1.99
C SER A 287 16.58 -15.64 2.15
N LEU A 288 16.34 -16.08 3.40
CA LEU A 288 15.40 -17.15 3.70
C LEU A 288 14.00 -16.81 3.14
N MET A 289 13.54 -15.59 3.30
CA MET A 289 12.19 -15.21 2.88
C MET A 289 12.02 -15.14 1.37
N GLN A 290 13.05 -14.84 0.60
CA GLN A 290 13.02 -14.97 -0.86
C GLN A 290 12.70 -16.41 -1.28
N ARG A 291 13.34 -17.38 -0.67
CA ARG A 291 13.12 -18.81 -0.95
C ARG A 291 11.73 -19.27 -0.51
N VAL A 292 11.28 -18.81 0.65
CA VAL A 292 9.93 -19.11 1.15
C VAL A 292 8.87 -18.61 0.19
N VAL A 293 8.94 -17.35 -0.25
CA VAL A 293 7.92 -16.78 -1.15
C VAL A 293 7.93 -17.45 -2.54
N ALA A 294 9.07 -17.95 -3.01
CA ALA A 294 9.11 -18.73 -4.25
C ALA A 294 8.33 -20.06 -4.13
N LYS A 295 8.41 -20.73 -2.97
CA LYS A 295 7.61 -21.94 -2.70
C LYS A 295 6.12 -21.64 -2.51
N CYS A 296 5.76 -20.40 -2.16
CA CYS A 296 4.39 -19.97 -1.83
C CYS A 296 3.85 -18.93 -2.84
N VAL A 297 4.44 -18.83 -4.04
CA VAL A 297 4.19 -17.73 -4.99
C VAL A 297 2.71 -17.59 -5.38
N ASP A 298 1.97 -18.68 -5.43
CA ASP A 298 0.54 -18.73 -5.78
C ASP A 298 -0.37 -18.98 -4.55
N ALA A 299 0.20 -19.05 -3.34
CA ALA A 299 -0.57 -19.20 -2.11
C ALA A 299 -1.31 -17.90 -1.76
N GLN A 300 -2.46 -18.04 -1.11
CA GLN A 300 -3.31 -16.92 -0.74
C GLN A 300 -3.78 -17.01 0.70
N VAL A 301 -3.93 -15.87 1.36
CA VAL A 301 -4.59 -15.78 2.67
C VAL A 301 -6.08 -16.11 2.55
N ASN A 302 -6.71 -16.40 3.69
CA ASN A 302 -8.17 -16.56 3.74
C ASN A 302 -8.89 -15.24 3.47
N LEU A 303 -9.20 -14.98 2.20
CA LEU A 303 -9.90 -13.77 1.75
C LEU A 303 -11.33 -13.70 2.29
N GLU A 304 -12.00 -14.85 2.50
CA GLU A 304 -13.37 -14.91 3.04
C GLU A 304 -13.46 -14.33 4.46
N ALA A 305 -12.40 -14.49 5.27
CA ALA A 305 -12.32 -13.89 6.59
C ALA A 305 -12.34 -12.35 6.53
N TYR A 306 -11.59 -11.77 5.60
CA TYR A 306 -11.61 -10.32 5.38
C TYR A 306 -12.93 -9.84 4.79
N ASP A 307 -13.54 -10.60 3.87
CA ASP A 307 -14.83 -10.26 3.27
C ASP A 307 -15.96 -10.29 4.30
N LYS A 308 -15.95 -11.26 5.21
CA LYS A 308 -16.88 -11.32 6.36
C LYS A 308 -16.76 -10.07 7.24
N ASN A 309 -15.53 -9.66 7.54
CA ASN A 309 -15.27 -8.45 8.31
C ASN A 309 -15.74 -7.19 7.57
N ARG A 310 -15.41 -7.08 6.28
CA ARG A 310 -15.83 -6.00 5.38
C ARG A 310 -17.35 -5.80 5.41
N LYS A 311 -18.09 -6.88 5.18
CA LYS A 311 -19.55 -6.86 5.17
C LYS A 311 -20.11 -6.44 6.53
N ALA A 312 -19.61 -7.02 7.62
CA ALA A 312 -20.11 -6.72 8.96
C ALA A 312 -19.93 -5.25 9.33
N ILE A 313 -18.73 -4.67 9.12
CA ILE A 313 -18.47 -3.28 9.47
C ILE A 313 -19.19 -2.30 8.54
N TYR A 314 -19.17 -2.55 7.22
CA TYR A 314 -19.84 -1.71 6.24
C TYR A 314 -21.35 -1.64 6.47
N GLU A 315 -22.03 -2.80 6.57
CA GLU A 315 -23.47 -2.88 6.80
C GLU A 315 -23.85 -2.35 8.20
N GLY A 316 -23.04 -2.65 9.21
CA GLY A 316 -23.25 -2.17 10.57
C GLY A 316 -23.24 -0.65 10.65
N LEU A 317 -22.23 0.01 10.11
CA LEU A 317 -22.12 1.46 10.14
C LEU A 317 -23.15 2.14 9.25
N THR A 318 -23.43 1.59 8.07
CA THR A 318 -24.45 2.12 7.16
C THR A 318 -25.85 2.09 7.82
N LYS A 319 -26.19 1.01 8.54
CA LYS A 319 -27.46 0.93 9.30
C LYS A 319 -27.56 1.95 10.42
N LEU A 320 -26.44 2.40 10.97
CA LEU A 320 -26.38 3.45 11.99
C LEU A 320 -26.43 4.88 11.40
N GLY A 321 -26.53 5.02 10.08
CA GLY A 321 -26.63 6.31 9.39
C GLY A 321 -25.30 6.89 8.90
N PHE A 322 -24.15 6.22 9.12
CA PHE A 322 -22.89 6.70 8.58
C PHE A 322 -22.78 6.55 7.07
N GLU A 323 -22.30 7.58 6.38
CA GLU A 323 -21.96 7.52 4.97
C GLU A 323 -20.61 6.81 4.76
N CYS A 324 -20.66 5.58 4.22
CA CYS A 324 -19.49 4.75 4.01
C CYS A 324 -19.21 4.53 2.52
N VAL A 325 -17.95 4.63 2.12
CA VAL A 325 -17.51 4.17 0.80
C VAL A 325 -17.48 2.64 0.81
N LYS A 326 -18.20 1.98 -0.12
CA LYS A 326 -18.18 0.52 -0.19
C LYS A 326 -16.80 0.04 -0.63
N PRO A 327 -16.07 -0.74 0.20
CA PRO A 327 -14.75 -1.22 -0.18
C PRO A 327 -14.87 -2.32 -1.26
N GLU A 328 -14.10 -2.18 -2.34
CA GLU A 328 -13.95 -3.18 -3.40
C GLU A 328 -12.67 -4.00 -3.23
N GLY A 329 -11.69 -3.46 -2.48
CA GLY A 329 -10.42 -4.11 -2.19
C GLY A 329 -9.77 -3.60 -0.92
N ALA A 330 -8.54 -4.06 -0.66
CA ALA A 330 -7.78 -3.82 0.57
C ALA A 330 -8.53 -4.30 1.82
N PHE A 331 -8.31 -3.70 2.96
CA PHE A 331 -9.05 -3.99 4.20
C PHE A 331 -9.34 -2.71 5.01
N TYR A 332 -9.73 -1.67 4.28
CA TYR A 332 -10.08 -0.37 4.86
C TYR A 332 -11.51 0.02 4.50
N LEU A 333 -12.20 0.60 5.47
CA LEU A 333 -13.46 1.29 5.26
C LEU A 333 -13.21 2.79 5.42
N PHE A 334 -13.67 3.55 4.45
CA PHE A 334 -13.54 5.00 4.44
C PHE A 334 -14.91 5.61 4.74
N VAL A 335 -15.00 6.34 5.84
CA VAL A 335 -16.26 6.84 6.39
C VAL A 335 -16.24 8.36 6.41
N LYS A 336 -17.27 8.97 5.85
CA LYS A 336 -17.46 10.42 5.92
C LYS A 336 -17.78 10.82 7.35
N SER A 337 -17.10 11.83 7.85
CA SER A 337 -17.39 12.38 9.15
C SER A 337 -18.79 13.01 9.17
N PRO A 338 -19.61 12.75 10.20
CA PRO A 338 -20.91 13.42 10.38
C PRO A 338 -20.80 14.92 10.62
N VAL A 339 -19.63 15.40 11.01
CA VAL A 339 -19.32 16.81 11.29
C VAL A 339 -18.13 17.25 10.44
N GLU A 340 -18.02 18.58 10.21
CA GLU A 340 -17.01 19.15 9.32
C GLU A 340 -15.56 18.78 9.73
N ASP A 341 -15.27 18.81 11.03
CA ASP A 341 -13.97 18.43 11.58
C ASP A 341 -13.99 16.96 11.99
N GLU A 342 -13.35 16.09 11.21
CA GLU A 342 -13.28 14.66 11.50
C GLU A 342 -12.52 14.33 12.80
N THR A 343 -11.74 15.28 13.36
CA THR A 343 -11.08 15.07 14.64
C THR A 343 -12.08 15.04 15.79
N VAL A 344 -13.16 15.81 15.69
CA VAL A 344 -14.28 15.75 16.66
C VAL A 344 -14.96 14.38 16.63
N PHE A 345 -15.16 13.81 15.45
CA PHE A 345 -15.68 12.45 15.30
C PHE A 345 -14.73 11.40 15.88
N CYS A 346 -13.43 11.51 15.62
CA CYS A 346 -12.42 10.62 16.22
C CYS A 346 -12.40 10.72 17.76
N GLU A 347 -12.54 11.92 18.32
CA GLU A 347 -12.58 12.14 19.77
C GLU A 347 -13.86 11.57 20.42
N ALA A 348 -15.01 11.71 19.77
CA ALA A 348 -16.25 11.06 20.22
C ALA A 348 -16.10 9.54 20.22
N ALA A 349 -15.58 8.96 19.15
CA ALA A 349 -15.33 7.53 19.05
C ALA A 349 -14.35 7.04 20.15
N ARG A 350 -13.28 7.81 20.41
CA ARG A 350 -12.30 7.48 21.46
C ARG A 350 -12.89 7.38 22.87
N LYS A 351 -13.91 8.20 23.20
CA LYS A 351 -14.63 8.10 24.49
C LYS A 351 -15.34 6.74 24.66
N HIS A 352 -15.66 6.10 23.54
CA HIS A 352 -16.25 4.76 23.49
C HIS A 352 -15.22 3.66 23.17
N ASN A 353 -13.92 3.94 23.42
CA ASN A 353 -12.79 3.03 23.17
C ASN A 353 -12.63 2.60 21.69
N ILE A 354 -13.14 3.38 20.74
CA ILE A 354 -12.97 3.16 19.31
C ILE A 354 -11.84 4.07 18.80
N LEU A 355 -10.84 3.49 18.14
CA LEU A 355 -9.74 4.23 17.53
C LEU A 355 -9.82 4.15 16.01
N MET A 356 -9.82 5.32 15.36
CA MET A 356 -9.87 5.50 13.91
C MET A 356 -8.81 6.52 13.49
N VAL A 357 -8.46 6.55 12.21
CA VAL A 357 -7.46 7.50 11.70
C VAL A 357 -8.15 8.64 10.94
N PRO A 358 -7.95 9.92 11.34
CA PRO A 358 -8.50 11.06 10.61
C PRO A 358 -7.86 11.16 9.23
N ALA A 359 -8.68 11.38 8.20
CA ALA A 359 -8.24 11.30 6.81
C ALA A 359 -7.56 12.56 6.28
N SER A 360 -7.48 13.62 7.07
CA SER A 360 -6.56 14.74 6.81
C SER A 360 -5.10 14.27 6.66
N SER A 361 -4.70 13.22 7.40
CA SER A 361 -3.38 12.57 7.26
C SER A 361 -3.15 11.92 5.89
N PHE A 362 -4.23 11.58 5.18
CA PHE A 362 -4.22 11.04 3.81
C PHE A 362 -4.52 12.10 2.74
N GLY A 363 -4.60 13.38 3.12
CA GLY A 363 -4.93 14.49 2.22
C GLY A 363 -6.42 14.60 1.85
N CYS A 364 -7.32 14.07 2.67
CA CYS A 364 -8.77 14.08 2.45
C CYS A 364 -9.53 14.40 3.75
N PRO A 365 -9.49 15.65 4.24
CA PRO A 365 -10.23 16.02 5.46
C PRO A 365 -11.74 15.78 5.32
N GLY A 366 -12.44 15.65 6.44
CA GLY A 366 -13.86 15.34 6.50
C GLY A 366 -14.19 13.83 6.40
N TYR A 367 -13.18 12.96 6.47
CA TYR A 367 -13.33 11.51 6.47
C TYR A 367 -12.47 10.86 7.56
N VAL A 368 -12.76 9.61 7.87
CA VAL A 368 -11.92 8.76 8.73
C VAL A 368 -11.68 7.40 8.06
N ARG A 369 -10.53 6.79 8.36
CA ARG A 369 -10.21 5.42 7.93
C ARG A 369 -10.38 4.45 9.08
N ILE A 370 -11.08 3.34 8.83
CA ILE A 370 -11.24 2.18 9.69
C ILE A 370 -10.54 0.99 9.04
N ALA A 371 -9.55 0.38 9.69
CA ALA A 371 -8.90 -0.83 9.22
C ALA A 371 -9.66 -2.05 9.79
N TYR A 372 -10.36 -2.82 8.94
CA TYR A 372 -11.14 -3.98 9.38
C TYR A 372 -10.37 -5.31 9.38
N CYS A 373 -9.05 -5.25 9.29
CA CYS A 373 -8.16 -6.40 9.47
C CYS A 373 -7.93 -6.69 10.98
N VAL A 374 -9.01 -6.85 11.70
CA VAL A 374 -9.09 -7.19 13.13
C VAL A 374 -9.92 -8.45 13.33
N SER A 375 -10.07 -8.95 14.56
CA SER A 375 -10.95 -10.11 14.79
C SER A 375 -12.41 -9.77 14.44
N TYR A 376 -13.18 -10.76 14.01
CA TYR A 376 -14.60 -10.58 13.73
C TYR A 376 -15.36 -10.12 14.98
N GLU A 377 -14.97 -10.64 16.14
CA GLU A 377 -15.50 -10.26 17.45
C GLU A 377 -15.27 -8.78 17.76
N THR A 378 -14.08 -8.25 17.46
CA THR A 378 -13.78 -6.81 17.60
C THR A 378 -14.78 -5.96 16.80
N ILE A 379 -15.08 -6.36 15.57
CA ILE A 379 -16.05 -5.65 14.71
C ILE A 379 -17.45 -5.71 15.34
N VAL A 380 -17.96 -6.90 15.62
CA VAL A 380 -19.33 -7.07 16.13
C VAL A 380 -19.52 -6.36 17.48
N ASN A 381 -18.55 -6.49 18.37
CA ASN A 381 -18.60 -5.87 19.69
C ASN A 381 -18.46 -4.34 19.63
N SER A 382 -17.83 -3.78 18.59
CA SER A 382 -17.73 -2.33 18.42
C SER A 382 -19.05 -1.67 17.96
N LEU A 383 -19.94 -2.39 17.29
CA LEU A 383 -21.16 -1.82 16.69
C LEU A 383 -22.10 -1.14 17.71
N PRO A 384 -22.35 -1.70 18.91
CA PRO A 384 -23.11 -0.98 19.94
C PRO A 384 -22.45 0.35 20.37
N HIS A 385 -21.12 0.40 20.41
CA HIS A 385 -20.36 1.61 20.74
C HIS A 385 -20.44 2.65 19.62
N PHE A 386 -20.39 2.21 18.35
CA PHE A 386 -20.66 3.10 17.21
C PHE A 386 -22.08 3.65 17.23
N ALA A 387 -23.07 2.90 17.74
CA ALA A 387 -24.44 3.41 17.89
C ALA A 387 -24.52 4.57 18.89
N GLU A 388 -23.77 4.52 19.98
CA GLU A 388 -23.69 5.65 20.93
C GLU A 388 -22.97 6.86 20.27
N VAL A 389 -21.90 6.63 19.51
CA VAL A 389 -21.23 7.69 18.75
C VAL A 389 -22.18 8.31 17.73
N ALA A 390 -22.99 7.51 17.00
CA ALA A 390 -23.98 8.00 16.04
C ALA A 390 -24.96 8.96 16.70
N LYS A 391 -25.51 8.60 17.87
CA LYS A 391 -26.40 9.46 18.66
C LYS A 391 -25.73 10.77 19.07
N GLU A 392 -24.46 10.72 19.55
CA GLU A 392 -23.69 11.92 19.91
C GLU A 392 -23.47 12.84 18.69
N MET A 393 -23.36 12.28 17.49
CA MET A 393 -23.15 13.00 16.22
C MET A 393 -24.46 13.44 15.54
N GLY A 394 -25.61 13.04 16.06
CA GLY A 394 -26.93 13.44 15.54
C GLY A 394 -27.39 12.63 14.32
N LEU A 395 -26.93 11.40 14.16
CA LEU A 395 -27.35 10.44 13.14
C LEU A 395 -28.57 9.64 13.59
#